data_d02761310071583cbe066e8a07d88af6
#
_entry.id   d02761310071583cbe066e8a07d88af6
#
_cell.length_a   1.000
_cell.length_b   1.000
_cell.length_c   1.000
_cell.angle_alpha   90.00
_cell.angle_beta   90.00
_cell.angle_gamma   90.00
#
_symmetry.space_group_name_H-M   'P 1'
#
loop_
_entity.id
_entity.type
_entity.pdbx_description
1 polymer ?
#
loop_
_entity_poly.entity_id
_entity_poly.type
_entity_poly.pdbx_seq_one_letter_code
_entity_poly.pdbx_strand_id
1 'polypeptide(L)'
;MNPPLWQMKKQMAEIGHRIWQKGFCAGNEGNHSVRISEDRVLCTPTGISKGFLDADDMCIVDMDGNQVEPNPKGRKRTSEVLVHLAIYKKRPDVKAVIHSHPPHATAFAIAQIPLPEGIHPEAEVFLGKVRTAPYATPSKQALPDSILPLIGPETNTVLMANHGSVSFSFDLTDTYYKLEILDAYCRVLLLTKQLGSVNQLDKGQMTELLEVKKQFGLPDERLSCSKEGCVGSENQPFLASFPVNPTTASCDCNGGEASTSTESFEAMVQAITNQIVDSMGK
;
A
#
# COMPACT_ATOMS: atom_id res chain seq x y z
N MET A 1 24.67 -12.29 12.90
CA MET A 1 25.40 -11.04 13.23
C MET A 1 24.87 -9.94 12.33
N ASN A 2 24.54 -8.77 12.89
CA ASN A 2 24.18 -7.62 12.04
C ASN A 2 25.38 -7.20 11.20
N PRO A 3 25.19 -6.76 9.94
CA PRO A 3 26.29 -6.22 9.13
C PRO A 3 26.92 -5.00 9.81
N PRO A 4 28.19 -4.68 9.51
CA PRO A 4 28.84 -3.48 10.04
C PRO A 4 28.04 -2.21 9.69
N LEU A 5 28.08 -1.21 10.56
CA LEU A 5 27.32 0.04 10.40
C LEU A 5 27.54 0.74 9.05
N TRP A 6 28.80 0.75 8.57
CA TRP A 6 29.14 1.35 7.28
C TRP A 6 28.47 0.62 6.09
N GLN A 7 28.30 -0.69 6.21
CA GLN A 7 27.62 -1.50 5.19
C GLN A 7 26.12 -1.23 5.20
N MET A 8 25.50 -1.12 6.39
CA MET A 8 24.10 -0.72 6.51
C MET A 8 23.85 0.66 5.91
N LYS A 9 24.72 1.64 6.18
CA LYS A 9 24.63 2.98 5.59
C LYS A 9 24.68 2.96 4.07
N LYS A 10 25.58 2.16 3.48
CA LYS A 10 25.65 1.97 2.01
C LYS A 10 24.39 1.32 1.46
N GLN A 11 23.90 0.26 2.10
CA GLN A 11 22.67 -0.40 1.69
C GLN A 11 21.46 0.55 1.76
N MET A 12 21.39 1.40 2.78
CA MET A 12 20.32 2.42 2.88
C MET A 12 20.40 3.43 1.74
N ALA A 13 21.60 3.91 1.37
CA ALA A 13 21.77 4.80 0.23
C ALA A 13 21.35 4.12 -1.07
N GLU A 14 21.76 2.86 -1.29
CA GLU A 14 21.36 2.07 -2.47
C GLU A 14 19.85 1.87 -2.56
N ILE A 15 19.19 1.51 -1.47
CA ILE A 15 17.73 1.37 -1.44
C ILE A 15 17.05 2.71 -1.71
N GLY A 16 17.58 3.81 -1.19
CA GLY A 16 17.12 5.17 -1.51
C GLY A 16 17.15 5.46 -3.00
N HIS A 17 18.26 5.13 -3.67
CA HIS A 17 18.40 5.26 -5.13
C HIS A 17 17.37 4.42 -5.89
N ARG A 18 17.12 3.16 -5.47
CA ARG A 18 16.13 2.29 -6.10
C ARG A 18 14.71 2.85 -5.94
N ILE A 19 14.35 3.33 -4.76
CA ILE A 19 13.07 3.98 -4.47
C ILE A 19 12.87 5.19 -5.40
N TRP A 20 13.90 6.02 -5.56
CA TRP A 20 13.85 7.17 -6.46
C TRP A 20 13.75 6.76 -7.93
N GLN A 21 14.54 5.79 -8.39
CA GLN A 21 14.52 5.28 -9.77
C GLN A 21 13.17 4.68 -10.16
N LYS A 22 12.48 4.04 -9.21
CA LYS A 22 11.12 3.52 -9.40
C LYS A 22 10.04 4.60 -9.41
N GLY A 23 10.39 5.86 -9.10
CA GLY A 23 9.43 6.93 -8.97
C GLY A 23 8.54 6.82 -7.72
N PHE A 24 9.00 6.11 -6.69
CA PHE A 24 8.27 5.95 -5.43
C PHE A 24 8.45 7.13 -4.47
N CYS A 25 9.27 8.08 -4.81
CA CYS A 25 9.35 9.38 -4.18
C CYS A 25 9.71 10.46 -5.20
N ALA A 26 9.14 11.65 -5.02
CA ALA A 26 9.47 12.85 -5.76
C ALA A 26 10.13 13.86 -4.82
N GLY A 27 11.00 14.74 -5.37
CA GLY A 27 11.68 15.74 -4.55
C GLY A 27 12.44 15.11 -3.37
N ASN A 28 12.10 15.52 -2.15
CA ASN A 28 12.75 15.09 -0.91
C ASN A 28 11.85 14.23 0.01
N GLU A 29 10.71 13.82 -0.46
CA GLU A 29 9.75 13.01 0.28
C GLU A 29 10.23 11.57 0.51
N GLY A 30 9.49 10.84 1.37
CA GLY A 30 9.83 9.49 1.77
C GLY A 30 11.02 9.41 2.71
N ASN A 31 11.14 8.32 3.42
CA ASN A 31 12.23 8.07 4.38
C ASN A 31 12.28 6.58 4.71
N HIS A 32 13.45 6.11 5.14
CA HIS A 32 13.61 4.73 5.58
C HIS A 32 14.61 4.66 6.74
N SER A 33 14.50 3.57 7.48
CA SER A 33 15.31 3.35 8.67
C SER A 33 15.61 1.88 8.89
N VAL A 34 16.66 1.62 9.67
CA VAL A 34 17.06 0.28 10.12
C VAL A 34 17.37 0.32 11.61
N ARG A 35 16.80 -0.62 12.38
CA ARG A 35 17.12 -0.80 13.80
C ARG A 35 18.51 -1.43 13.91
N ILE A 36 19.46 -0.72 14.50
CA ILE A 36 20.85 -1.18 14.64
C ILE A 36 21.13 -1.82 16.01
N SER A 37 20.38 -1.43 17.05
CA SER A 37 20.39 -2.04 18.37
C SER A 37 19.00 -1.96 19.03
N GLU A 38 18.86 -2.36 20.27
CA GLU A 38 17.60 -2.23 21.02
C GLU A 38 17.18 -0.77 21.20
N ASP A 39 18.14 0.12 21.36
CA ASP A 39 17.96 1.53 21.70
C ASP A 39 18.30 2.50 20.56
N ARG A 40 18.78 2.02 19.39
CA ARG A 40 19.26 2.88 18.31
C ARG A 40 18.71 2.49 16.95
N VAL A 41 18.40 3.51 16.17
CA VAL A 41 17.89 3.42 14.81
C VAL A 41 18.70 4.30 13.86
N LEU A 42 19.17 3.72 12.77
CA LEU A 42 19.77 4.43 11.64
C LEU A 42 18.65 4.89 10.72
N CYS A 43 18.60 6.17 10.33
CA CYS A 43 17.54 6.71 9.48
C CYS A 43 18.08 7.70 8.45
N THR A 44 17.31 7.88 7.38
CA THR A 44 17.58 8.90 6.36
C THR A 44 17.42 10.31 6.93
N PRO A 45 18.14 11.30 6.39
CA PRO A 45 17.97 12.69 6.78
C PRO A 45 16.70 13.31 6.20
N THR A 46 16.27 14.43 6.78
CA THR A 46 15.27 15.31 6.17
C THR A 46 15.87 16.16 5.04
N GLY A 47 15.04 16.60 4.11
CA GLY A 47 15.38 17.62 3.12
C GLY A 47 16.31 17.16 1.96
N ILE A 48 16.55 15.85 1.81
CA ILE A 48 17.34 15.30 0.70
C ILE A 48 16.51 14.31 -0.12
N SER A 49 16.61 14.42 -1.45
CA SER A 49 16.08 13.41 -2.36
C SER A 49 16.76 12.06 -2.13
N LYS A 50 15.97 11.01 -2.16
CA LYS A 50 16.47 9.64 -1.97
C LYS A 50 17.42 9.21 -3.08
N GLY A 51 17.32 9.84 -4.28
CA GLY A 51 18.24 9.64 -5.39
C GLY A 51 19.64 10.24 -5.19
N PHE A 52 19.83 11.10 -4.19
CA PHE A 52 21.11 11.78 -3.91
C PHE A 52 21.73 11.40 -2.57
N LEU A 53 21.20 10.35 -1.93
CA LEU A 53 21.73 9.86 -0.66
C LEU A 53 23.09 9.18 -0.85
N ASP A 54 23.98 9.41 0.09
CA ASP A 54 25.16 8.56 0.31
C ASP A 54 25.24 8.09 1.77
N ALA A 55 26.24 7.24 2.05
CA ALA A 55 26.39 6.61 3.36
C ALA A 55 26.55 7.62 4.52
N ASP A 56 27.19 8.76 4.27
CA ASP A 56 27.48 9.77 5.29
C ASP A 56 26.29 10.71 5.56
N ASP A 57 25.23 10.61 4.77
CA ASP A 57 24.00 11.37 5.02
C ASP A 57 23.16 10.76 6.16
N MET A 58 23.35 9.47 6.50
CA MET A 58 22.53 8.77 7.48
C MET A 58 22.70 9.30 8.90
N CYS A 59 21.58 9.41 9.63
CA CYS A 59 21.52 9.87 11.01
C CYS A 59 21.24 8.71 11.96
N ILE A 60 21.71 8.79 13.20
CA ILE A 60 21.39 7.84 14.25
C ILE A 60 20.54 8.52 15.31
N VAL A 61 19.44 7.87 15.67
CA VAL A 61 18.52 8.34 16.71
C VAL A 61 18.32 7.31 17.79
N ASP A 62 17.93 7.75 18.99
CA ASP A 62 17.41 6.90 20.04
C ASP A 62 15.93 6.52 19.80
N MET A 63 15.36 5.72 20.69
CA MET A 63 13.95 5.30 20.58
C MET A 63 12.93 6.40 20.91
N ASP A 64 13.39 7.59 21.34
CA ASP A 64 12.56 8.77 21.54
C ASP A 64 12.67 9.77 20.37
N GLY A 65 13.53 9.46 19.39
CA GLY A 65 13.71 10.24 18.17
C GLY A 65 14.74 11.36 18.30
N ASN A 66 15.52 11.40 19.37
CA ASN A 66 16.63 12.33 19.50
C ASN A 66 17.82 11.84 18.67
N GLN A 67 18.43 12.73 17.89
CA GLN A 67 19.66 12.41 17.17
C GLN A 67 20.82 12.32 18.18
N VAL A 68 21.39 11.13 18.33
CA VAL A 68 22.36 10.81 19.39
C VAL A 68 23.81 10.98 18.95
N GLU A 69 24.04 11.11 17.64
CA GLU A 69 25.39 11.34 17.08
C GLU A 69 25.36 12.50 16.09
N PRO A 70 26.38 13.36 16.08
CA PRO A 70 26.50 14.39 15.05
C PRO A 70 26.71 13.74 13.69
N ASN A 71 25.94 14.18 12.71
CA ASN A 71 26.14 13.72 11.35
C ASN A 71 27.34 14.44 10.71
N PRO A 72 28.26 13.75 10.00
CA PRO A 72 29.48 14.35 9.41
C PRO A 72 29.18 15.51 8.44
N LYS A 73 28.02 15.48 7.77
CA LYS A 73 27.56 16.51 6.83
C LYS A 73 26.57 17.51 7.46
N GLY A 74 26.40 17.50 8.78
CA GLY A 74 25.46 18.35 9.48
C GLY A 74 23.99 18.06 9.22
N ARG A 75 23.66 16.84 8.74
CA ARG A 75 22.29 16.42 8.47
C ARG A 75 21.46 16.26 9.73
N LYS A 76 20.18 16.55 9.60
CA LYS A 76 19.19 16.30 10.64
C LYS A 76 18.33 15.09 10.26
N ARG A 77 17.99 14.27 11.24
CA ARG A 77 17.15 13.09 11.06
C ARG A 77 15.81 13.44 10.38
N THR A 78 15.19 12.47 9.71
CA THR A 78 13.85 12.65 9.10
C THR A 78 12.82 13.17 10.13
N SER A 79 11.94 14.06 9.71
CA SER A 79 10.86 14.61 10.55
C SER A 79 9.81 13.54 10.92
N GLU A 80 9.70 12.47 10.13
CA GLU A 80 8.72 11.40 10.32
C GLU A 80 9.27 10.16 11.04
N VAL A 81 10.43 10.28 11.67
CA VAL A 81 11.04 9.17 12.41
C VAL A 81 10.11 8.56 13.47
N LEU A 82 9.18 9.35 14.02
CA LEU A 82 8.24 8.87 15.04
C LEU A 82 7.35 7.72 14.55
N VAL A 83 6.97 7.69 13.28
CA VAL A 83 6.24 6.56 12.67
C VAL A 83 7.09 5.29 12.75
N HIS A 84 8.36 5.38 12.37
CA HIS A 84 9.29 4.24 12.39
C HIS A 84 9.49 3.72 13.81
N LEU A 85 9.74 4.62 14.76
CA LEU A 85 9.96 4.26 16.16
C LEU A 85 8.73 3.64 16.80
N ALA A 86 7.53 4.13 16.47
CA ALA A 86 6.28 3.55 16.93
C ALA A 86 6.09 2.11 16.42
N ILE A 87 6.41 1.84 15.14
CA ILE A 87 6.41 0.50 14.57
C ILE A 87 7.41 -0.40 15.28
N TYR A 88 8.65 0.05 15.48
CA TYR A 88 9.68 -0.72 16.19
C TYR A 88 9.31 -1.03 17.63
N LYS A 89 8.65 -0.10 18.34
CA LYS A 89 8.18 -0.32 19.72
C LYS A 89 7.06 -1.36 19.74
N LYS A 90 6.15 -1.34 18.77
CA LYS A 90 5.03 -2.29 18.70
C LYS A 90 5.43 -3.67 18.17
N ARG A 91 6.42 -3.74 17.27
CA ARG A 91 6.88 -4.94 16.58
C ARG A 91 8.39 -5.12 16.77
N PRO A 92 8.84 -5.77 17.87
CA PRO A 92 10.27 -5.99 18.15
C PRO A 92 10.99 -6.84 17.08
N ASP A 93 10.26 -7.66 16.35
CA ASP A 93 10.73 -8.47 15.22
C ASP A 93 11.09 -7.63 14.00
N VAL A 94 10.50 -6.46 13.84
CA VAL A 94 10.78 -5.54 12.72
C VAL A 94 12.16 -4.89 12.89
N LYS A 95 12.96 -4.94 11.82
CA LYS A 95 14.31 -4.35 11.76
C LYS A 95 14.44 -3.23 10.75
N ALA A 96 13.51 -3.11 9.78
CA ALA A 96 13.52 -2.04 8.80
C ALA A 96 12.12 -1.50 8.54
N VAL A 97 12.04 -0.20 8.26
CA VAL A 97 10.80 0.52 7.92
C VAL A 97 11.10 1.44 6.73
N ILE A 98 10.23 1.42 5.72
CA ILE A 98 10.25 2.33 4.58
C ILE A 98 8.90 3.03 4.47
N HIS A 99 8.92 4.35 4.52
CA HIS A 99 7.80 5.20 4.12
C HIS A 99 8.11 5.83 2.77
N SER A 100 7.17 5.72 1.83
CA SER A 100 7.28 6.37 0.53
C SER A 100 5.92 6.59 -0.12
N HIS A 101 5.91 7.26 -1.28
CA HIS A 101 4.70 7.64 -2.01
C HIS A 101 4.64 6.97 -3.39
N PRO A 102 4.63 5.62 -3.45
CA PRO A 102 4.56 4.92 -4.73
C PRO A 102 3.25 5.29 -5.44
N PRO A 103 3.31 5.71 -6.73
CA PRO A 103 2.19 6.42 -7.37
C PRO A 103 0.87 5.65 -7.38
N HIS A 104 0.92 4.35 -7.70
CA HIS A 104 -0.29 3.55 -7.80
C HIS A 104 -0.90 3.25 -6.42
N ALA A 105 -0.06 2.91 -5.44
CA ALA A 105 -0.51 2.69 -4.07
C ALA A 105 -1.02 3.99 -3.43
N THR A 106 -0.37 5.12 -3.69
CA THR A 106 -0.82 6.43 -3.23
C THR A 106 -2.17 6.83 -3.83
N ALA A 107 -2.43 6.45 -5.09
CA ALA A 107 -3.74 6.65 -5.70
C ALA A 107 -4.86 5.93 -4.94
N PHE A 108 -4.65 4.67 -4.54
CA PHE A 108 -5.60 3.94 -3.68
C PHE A 108 -5.75 4.59 -2.30
N ALA A 109 -4.64 5.04 -1.70
CA ALA A 109 -4.67 5.75 -0.42
C ALA A 109 -5.47 7.07 -0.49
N ILE A 110 -5.40 7.80 -1.59
CA ILE A 110 -6.18 9.03 -1.83
C ILE A 110 -7.65 8.70 -2.08
N ALA A 111 -7.92 7.70 -2.93
CA ALA A 111 -9.28 7.27 -3.23
C ALA A 111 -9.97 6.58 -2.05
N GLN A 112 -9.19 6.14 -1.03
CA GLN A 112 -9.65 5.37 0.13
C GLN A 112 -10.44 4.12 -0.27
N ILE A 113 -10.08 3.53 -1.42
CA ILE A 113 -10.63 2.25 -1.88
C ILE A 113 -9.74 1.15 -1.25
N PRO A 114 -10.33 0.23 -0.46
CA PRO A 114 -9.57 -0.89 0.10
C PRO A 114 -8.92 -1.73 -1.02
N LEU A 115 -7.70 -2.19 -0.80
CA LEU A 115 -7.07 -3.13 -1.71
C LEU A 115 -7.81 -4.47 -1.61
N PRO A 116 -8.28 -5.03 -2.75
CA PRO A 116 -9.00 -6.29 -2.74
C PRO A 116 -8.09 -7.47 -2.38
N GLU A 117 -8.67 -8.52 -1.86
CA GLU A 117 -8.03 -9.79 -1.54
C GLU A 117 -8.44 -10.86 -2.57
N GLY A 118 -7.66 -11.91 -2.69
CA GLY A 118 -7.98 -13.05 -3.56
C GLY A 118 -7.86 -12.77 -5.05
N ILE A 119 -6.93 -11.89 -5.46
CA ILE A 119 -6.76 -11.53 -6.88
C ILE A 119 -5.36 -11.87 -7.41
N HIS A 120 -4.32 -11.59 -6.62
CA HIS A 120 -2.94 -11.68 -7.08
C HIS A 120 -2.07 -12.48 -6.10
N PRO A 121 -1.49 -13.64 -6.52
CA PRO A 121 -0.78 -14.54 -5.60
C PRO A 121 0.34 -13.88 -4.80
N GLU A 122 1.18 -13.07 -5.43
CA GLU A 122 2.31 -12.41 -4.76
C GLU A 122 1.83 -11.40 -3.71
N ALA A 123 0.74 -10.69 -3.97
CA ALA A 123 0.16 -9.78 -2.97
C ALA A 123 -0.38 -10.57 -1.77
N GLU A 124 -1.06 -11.69 -2.00
CA GLU A 124 -1.59 -12.55 -0.93
C GLU A 124 -0.48 -13.17 -0.08
N VAL A 125 0.58 -13.67 -0.71
CA VAL A 125 1.68 -14.33 -0.01
C VAL A 125 2.52 -13.32 0.75
N PHE A 126 2.95 -12.23 0.12
CA PHE A 126 3.98 -11.34 0.67
C PHE A 126 3.43 -10.11 1.40
N LEU A 127 2.23 -9.63 1.06
CA LEU A 127 1.60 -8.50 1.76
C LEU A 127 0.49 -8.96 2.70
N GLY A 128 -0.33 -9.93 2.26
CA GLY A 128 -1.57 -10.26 2.94
C GLY A 128 -2.57 -9.09 2.88
N LYS A 129 -3.34 -8.91 3.93
CA LYS A 129 -4.33 -7.82 4.02
C LYS A 129 -3.66 -6.48 4.26
N VAL A 130 -3.73 -5.58 3.30
CA VAL A 130 -3.24 -4.20 3.41
C VAL A 130 -4.39 -3.27 3.78
N ARG A 131 -4.28 -2.62 4.94
CA ARG A 131 -5.29 -1.68 5.45
C ARG A 131 -4.87 -0.23 5.21
N THR A 132 -5.86 0.67 5.16
CA THR A 132 -5.62 2.11 5.04
C THR A 132 -5.87 2.79 6.37
N ALA A 133 -4.84 3.46 6.92
CA ALA A 133 -4.96 4.29 8.11
C ALA A 133 -5.73 5.58 7.78
N PRO A 134 -6.57 6.09 8.69
CA PRO A 134 -7.20 7.39 8.50
C PRO A 134 -6.16 8.50 8.36
N TYR A 135 -6.55 9.58 7.67
CA TYR A 135 -5.66 10.72 7.47
C TYR A 135 -5.17 11.31 8.79
N ALA A 136 -3.90 11.58 8.84
CA ALA A 136 -3.25 12.34 9.92
C ALA A 136 -2.16 13.22 9.34
N THR A 137 -1.98 14.40 9.92
CA THR A 137 -0.99 15.37 9.44
C THR A 137 0.43 14.81 9.59
N PRO A 138 1.23 14.80 8.50
CA PRO A 138 2.62 14.35 8.53
C PRO A 138 3.45 15.05 9.62
N SER A 139 4.46 14.36 10.13
CA SER A 139 5.38 14.87 11.18
C SER A 139 4.73 15.20 12.53
N LYS A 140 3.47 14.84 12.74
CA LYS A 140 2.76 14.98 14.02
C LYS A 140 2.58 13.62 14.69
N GLN A 141 2.39 13.62 16.02
CA GLN A 141 2.13 12.40 16.81
C GLN A 141 0.87 11.67 16.35
N ALA A 142 -0.12 12.38 15.84
CA ALA A 142 -1.34 11.80 15.28
C ALA A 142 -1.09 10.80 14.15
N LEU A 143 0.03 10.92 13.39
CA LEU A 143 0.32 10.01 12.29
C LEU A 143 0.67 8.59 12.80
N PRO A 144 1.67 8.37 13.67
CA PRO A 144 1.87 7.03 14.25
C PRO A 144 0.61 6.52 14.98
N ASP A 145 -0.13 7.38 15.70
CA ASP A 145 -1.34 6.98 16.43
C ASP A 145 -2.44 6.46 15.49
N SER A 146 -2.53 6.97 14.26
CA SER A 146 -3.48 6.49 13.24
C SER A 146 -3.10 5.12 12.66
N ILE A 147 -1.81 4.79 12.62
CA ILE A 147 -1.28 3.57 12.01
C ILE A 147 -1.26 2.40 13.01
N LEU A 148 -0.85 2.67 14.25
CA LEU A 148 -0.63 1.63 15.27
C LEU A 148 -1.81 0.68 15.49
N PRO A 149 -3.09 1.11 15.47
CA PRO A 149 -4.23 0.19 15.64
C PRO A 149 -4.33 -0.87 14.53
N LEU A 150 -3.76 -0.60 13.34
CA LEU A 150 -3.82 -1.49 12.18
C LEU A 150 -2.67 -2.52 12.16
N ILE A 151 -1.66 -2.35 13.02
CA ILE A 151 -0.48 -3.21 13.04
C ILE A 151 -0.72 -4.41 13.95
N GLY A 152 -0.99 -5.57 13.35
CA GLY A 152 -1.00 -6.89 13.98
C GLY A 152 0.27 -7.67 13.71
N PRO A 153 0.34 -8.94 14.19
CA PRO A 153 1.51 -9.81 13.99
C PRO A 153 1.84 -10.05 12.50
N GLU A 154 0.85 -10.10 11.65
CA GLU A 154 0.98 -10.41 10.22
C GLU A 154 1.07 -9.17 9.35
N THR A 155 0.80 -7.98 9.91
CA THR A 155 0.86 -6.72 9.16
C THR A 155 2.31 -6.38 8.84
N ASN A 156 2.56 -6.06 7.59
CA ASN A 156 3.88 -5.63 7.11
C ASN A 156 3.80 -4.37 6.20
N THR A 157 2.58 -3.96 5.85
CA THR A 157 2.33 -2.81 4.97
C THR A 157 1.01 -2.15 5.34
N VAL A 158 1.00 -0.81 5.40
CA VAL A 158 -0.19 0.01 5.66
C VAL A 158 -0.21 1.17 4.67
N LEU A 159 -1.36 1.41 4.05
CA LEU A 159 -1.62 2.66 3.32
C LEU A 159 -2.01 3.76 4.31
N MET A 160 -1.61 4.98 4.03
CA MET A 160 -1.97 6.17 4.81
C MET A 160 -2.84 7.08 3.95
N ALA A 161 -4.10 7.29 4.34
CA ALA A 161 -5.07 8.08 3.58
C ALA A 161 -4.49 9.44 3.17
N ASN A 162 -4.63 9.78 1.88
CA ASN A 162 -4.14 11.05 1.27
C ASN A 162 -2.64 11.31 1.44
N HIS A 163 -1.82 10.28 1.69
CA HIS A 163 -0.40 10.48 1.97
C HIS A 163 0.50 9.52 1.17
N GLY A 164 0.47 8.24 1.46
CA GLY A 164 1.36 7.26 0.84
C GLY A 164 1.26 5.90 1.53
N SER A 165 2.41 5.23 1.72
CA SER A 165 2.49 3.93 2.35
C SER A 165 3.63 3.82 3.35
N VAL A 166 3.51 2.90 4.29
CA VAL A 166 4.61 2.44 5.15
C VAL A 166 4.70 0.92 5.06
N SER A 167 5.88 0.40 4.72
CA SER A 167 6.20 -1.03 4.72
C SER A 167 7.30 -1.32 5.73
N PHE A 168 7.26 -2.50 6.35
CA PHE A 168 8.22 -2.87 7.40
C PHE A 168 8.43 -4.38 7.46
N SER A 169 9.64 -4.80 7.83
CA SER A 169 10.00 -6.22 7.89
C SER A 169 11.26 -6.46 8.74
N PHE A 170 11.73 -7.72 8.72
CA PHE A 170 12.92 -8.19 9.44
C PHE A 170 14.24 -7.69 8.85
N ASP A 171 14.27 -7.18 7.62
CA ASP A 171 15.44 -6.53 7.02
C ASP A 171 15.03 -5.48 5.96
N LEU A 172 15.99 -4.66 5.53
CA LEU A 172 15.75 -3.54 4.62
C LEU A 172 15.43 -4.01 3.19
N THR A 173 16.03 -5.10 2.72
CA THR A 173 15.80 -5.63 1.37
C THR A 173 14.39 -6.21 1.26
N ASP A 174 13.98 -7.02 2.23
CA ASP A 174 12.63 -7.58 2.27
C ASP A 174 11.56 -6.48 2.44
N THR A 175 11.86 -5.44 3.23
CA THR A 175 10.98 -4.26 3.35
C THR A 175 10.82 -3.54 2.01
N TYR A 176 11.91 -3.40 1.24
CA TYR A 176 11.88 -2.81 -0.09
C TYR A 176 11.07 -3.68 -1.07
N TYR A 177 11.20 -5.01 -1.02
CA TYR A 177 10.38 -5.91 -1.86
C TYR A 177 8.89 -5.77 -1.57
N LYS A 178 8.49 -5.63 -0.30
CA LYS A 178 7.09 -5.37 0.06
C LYS A 178 6.57 -4.06 -0.55
N LEU A 179 7.40 -3.02 -0.54
CA LEU A 179 7.07 -1.76 -1.19
C LEU A 179 6.92 -1.91 -2.72
N GLU A 180 7.81 -2.66 -3.38
CA GLU A 180 7.71 -2.91 -4.82
C GLU A 180 6.46 -3.71 -5.17
N ILE A 181 6.19 -4.80 -4.41
CA ILE A 181 4.99 -5.64 -4.61
C ILE A 181 3.71 -4.81 -4.40
N LEU A 182 3.68 -3.93 -3.39
CA LEU A 182 2.54 -3.06 -3.13
C LEU A 182 2.20 -2.21 -4.36
N ASP A 183 3.17 -1.47 -4.89
CA ASP A 183 2.92 -0.59 -6.04
C ASP A 183 2.62 -1.36 -7.32
N ALA A 184 3.31 -2.48 -7.55
CA ALA A 184 3.06 -3.37 -8.68
C ALA A 184 1.63 -3.94 -8.62
N TYR A 185 1.17 -4.37 -7.45
CA TYR A 185 -0.20 -4.84 -7.25
C TYR A 185 -1.23 -3.73 -7.52
N CYS A 186 -1.05 -2.56 -6.93
CA CYS A 186 -1.93 -1.42 -7.18
C CYS A 186 -1.98 -1.03 -8.66
N ARG A 187 -0.83 -1.06 -9.36
CA ARG A 187 -0.76 -0.83 -10.81
C ARG A 187 -1.56 -1.86 -11.59
N VAL A 188 -1.41 -3.15 -11.27
CA VAL A 188 -2.16 -4.23 -11.93
C VAL A 188 -3.66 -4.05 -11.71
N LEU A 189 -4.10 -3.71 -10.50
CA LEU A 189 -5.51 -3.42 -10.22
C LEU A 189 -6.06 -2.26 -11.06
N LEU A 190 -5.31 -1.18 -11.23
CA LEU A 190 -5.73 -0.05 -12.08
C LEU A 190 -5.82 -0.45 -13.56
N LEU A 191 -4.88 -1.26 -14.06
CA LEU A 191 -4.92 -1.79 -15.44
C LEU A 191 -6.08 -2.76 -15.62
N THR A 192 -6.35 -3.63 -14.64
CA THR A 192 -7.50 -4.54 -14.65
C THR A 192 -8.83 -3.78 -14.74
N LYS A 193 -8.94 -2.64 -14.06
CA LYS A 193 -10.11 -1.76 -14.20
C LYS A 193 -10.29 -1.24 -15.63
N GLN A 194 -9.21 -0.91 -16.33
CA GLN A 194 -9.28 -0.48 -17.73
C GLN A 194 -9.72 -1.61 -18.67
N LEU A 195 -9.42 -2.87 -18.32
CA LEU A 195 -9.90 -4.05 -19.05
C LEU A 195 -11.38 -4.37 -18.77
N GLY A 196 -11.96 -3.79 -17.73
CA GLY A 196 -13.40 -3.85 -17.44
C GLY A 196 -13.86 -5.08 -16.66
N SER A 197 -12.97 -6.00 -16.29
CA SER A 197 -13.34 -7.20 -15.51
C SER A 197 -12.19 -7.67 -14.63
N VAL A 198 -12.53 -8.37 -13.55
CA VAL A 198 -11.57 -9.01 -12.64
C VAL A 198 -12.06 -10.41 -12.28
N ASN A 199 -11.17 -11.38 -12.33
CA ASN A 199 -11.41 -12.72 -11.82
C ASN A 199 -10.83 -12.83 -10.41
N GLN A 200 -11.62 -13.32 -9.46
CA GLN A 200 -11.19 -13.59 -8.09
C GLN A 200 -10.85 -15.08 -7.96
N LEU A 201 -9.83 -15.37 -7.17
CA LEU A 201 -9.53 -16.74 -6.77
C LEU A 201 -10.69 -17.29 -5.94
N ASP A 202 -11.09 -18.50 -6.22
CA ASP A 202 -12.10 -19.19 -5.42
C ASP A 202 -11.54 -19.65 -4.06
N LYS A 203 -12.42 -20.16 -3.21
CA LYS A 203 -12.05 -20.59 -1.85
C LYS A 203 -10.99 -21.69 -1.85
N GLY A 204 -11.06 -22.64 -2.79
CA GLY A 204 -10.08 -23.74 -2.91
C GLY A 204 -8.71 -23.18 -3.27
N GLN A 205 -8.65 -22.37 -4.32
CA GLN A 205 -7.44 -21.70 -4.79
C GLN A 205 -6.81 -20.82 -3.70
N MET A 206 -7.62 -20.07 -2.96
CA MET A 206 -7.13 -19.27 -1.83
C MET A 206 -6.58 -20.13 -0.70
N THR A 207 -7.23 -21.24 -0.38
CA THR A 207 -6.73 -22.17 0.66
C THR A 207 -5.37 -22.73 0.28
N GLU A 208 -5.22 -23.21 -0.97
CA GLU A 208 -3.93 -23.71 -1.48
C GLU A 208 -2.84 -22.64 -1.41
N LEU A 209 -3.17 -21.42 -1.82
CA LEU A 209 -2.23 -20.29 -1.79
C LEU A 209 -1.77 -19.92 -0.37
N LEU A 210 -2.69 -19.91 0.59
CA LEU A 210 -2.37 -19.62 1.99
C LEU A 210 -1.54 -20.76 2.63
N GLU A 211 -1.73 -22.01 2.22
CA GLU A 211 -0.86 -23.13 2.64
C GLU A 211 0.57 -22.94 2.08
N VAL A 212 0.73 -22.49 0.83
CA VAL A 212 2.04 -22.10 0.28
C VAL A 212 2.67 -20.99 1.10
N LYS A 213 1.91 -19.95 1.46
CA LYS A 213 2.38 -18.87 2.34
C LYS A 213 2.91 -19.40 3.67
N LYS A 214 2.17 -20.33 4.28
CA LYS A 214 2.58 -20.99 5.53
C LYS A 214 3.88 -21.79 5.38
N GLN A 215 4.08 -22.49 4.23
CA GLN A 215 5.32 -23.22 3.95
C GLN A 215 6.54 -22.30 3.86
N PHE A 216 6.36 -21.02 3.48
CA PHE A 216 7.40 -19.99 3.55
C PHE A 216 7.62 -19.43 4.97
N GLY A 217 6.96 -19.98 5.98
CA GLY A 217 7.06 -19.49 7.36
C GLY A 217 6.33 -18.16 7.60
N LEU A 218 5.39 -17.81 6.73
CA LEU A 218 4.58 -16.61 6.79
C LEU A 218 3.14 -17.00 7.21
N PRO A 219 2.83 -17.07 8.52
CA PRO A 219 1.50 -17.44 8.99
C PRO A 219 0.45 -16.45 8.53
N ASP A 220 -0.80 -16.93 8.39
CA ASP A 220 -1.93 -16.10 8.02
C ASP A 220 -3.18 -16.55 8.79
N GLU A 221 -3.80 -15.63 9.52
CA GLU A 221 -4.99 -15.92 10.34
C GLU A 221 -6.17 -16.42 9.49
N ARG A 222 -6.22 -16.07 8.20
CA ARG A 222 -7.25 -16.49 7.27
C ARG A 222 -7.29 -18.02 7.03
N LEU A 223 -6.17 -18.74 7.25
CA LEU A 223 -6.15 -20.20 7.23
C LEU A 223 -7.02 -20.84 8.33
N SER A 224 -7.13 -20.18 9.48
CA SER A 224 -7.95 -20.66 10.60
C SER A 224 -9.42 -20.25 10.48
N CYS A 225 -9.78 -19.44 9.49
CA CYS A 225 -11.12 -18.95 9.29
C CYS A 225 -12.01 -20.03 8.64
N SER A 226 -12.85 -20.67 9.42
CA SER A 226 -13.81 -21.68 8.98
C SER A 226 -15.09 -21.09 8.35
N LYS A 227 -15.27 -19.76 8.40
CA LYS A 227 -16.49 -19.09 7.93
C LYS A 227 -16.35 -18.70 6.47
N GLU A 228 -17.42 -18.85 5.69
CA GLU A 228 -17.51 -18.26 4.36
C GLU A 228 -17.34 -16.74 4.45
N GLY A 229 -16.56 -16.14 3.54
CA GLY A 229 -16.35 -14.69 3.48
C GLY A 229 -15.16 -14.14 4.27
N CYS A 230 -14.23 -14.98 4.75
CA CYS A 230 -13.01 -14.50 5.44
C CYS A 230 -12.05 -13.77 4.52
N VAL A 231 -12.00 -14.13 3.23
CA VAL A 231 -11.18 -13.48 2.22
C VAL A 231 -12.10 -12.70 1.28
N GLY A 232 -11.71 -11.47 0.97
CA GLY A 232 -12.45 -10.65 0.01
C GLY A 232 -13.74 -10.02 0.56
N SER A 233 -14.01 -10.10 1.86
CA SER A 233 -15.20 -9.46 2.46
C SER A 233 -15.25 -7.93 2.26
N GLU A 234 -14.10 -7.30 2.06
CA GLU A 234 -13.96 -5.87 1.82
C GLU A 234 -13.74 -5.52 0.33
N ASN A 235 -13.89 -6.49 -0.60
CA ASN A 235 -13.66 -6.26 -2.03
C ASN A 235 -14.76 -5.41 -2.71
N GLN A 236 -15.95 -5.31 -2.11
CA GLN A 236 -17.11 -4.63 -2.72
C GLN A 236 -16.82 -3.21 -3.22
N PRO A 237 -16.13 -2.32 -2.47
CA PRO A 237 -15.84 -0.98 -2.97
C PRO A 237 -14.97 -0.99 -4.23
N PHE A 238 -14.02 -1.93 -4.33
CA PHE A 238 -13.20 -2.09 -5.52
C PHE A 238 -14.00 -2.68 -6.68
N LEU A 239 -14.81 -3.72 -6.45
CA LEU A 239 -15.64 -4.36 -7.47
C LEU A 239 -16.71 -3.39 -8.01
N ALA A 240 -17.34 -2.62 -7.13
CA ALA A 240 -18.33 -1.61 -7.52
C ALA A 240 -17.73 -0.47 -8.36
N SER A 241 -16.41 -0.31 -8.36
CA SER A 241 -15.72 0.71 -9.15
C SER A 241 -15.49 0.32 -10.61
N PHE A 242 -15.83 -0.92 -11.02
CA PHE A 242 -15.86 -1.31 -12.43
C PHE A 242 -17.10 -0.73 -13.10
N PRO A 243 -17.00 -0.25 -14.36
CA PRO A 243 -18.18 0.13 -15.12
C PRO A 243 -19.09 -1.10 -15.26
N VAL A 244 -20.36 -0.96 -14.89
CA VAL A 244 -21.34 -2.01 -15.15
C VAL A 244 -21.47 -2.14 -16.66
N ASN A 245 -20.88 -3.19 -17.23
CA ASN A 245 -21.17 -3.53 -18.62
C ASN A 245 -22.65 -3.98 -18.71
N PRO A 246 -23.51 -3.30 -19.45
CA PRO A 246 -24.91 -3.68 -19.58
C PRO A 246 -25.13 -4.93 -20.42
N THR A 247 -24.11 -5.77 -20.63
CA THR A 247 -24.18 -6.93 -21.51
C THR A 247 -23.60 -8.20 -20.87
N THR A 248 -24.39 -8.81 -20.02
CA THR A 248 -24.65 -10.23 -20.11
C THR A 248 -26.15 -10.41 -19.92
N ALA A 249 -26.91 -10.04 -20.93
CA ALA A 249 -28.19 -10.69 -21.15
C ALA A 249 -27.86 -12.18 -21.29
N SER A 250 -28.19 -12.98 -20.28
CA SER A 250 -28.28 -14.41 -20.44
C SER A 250 -29.16 -14.65 -21.64
N CYS A 251 -28.63 -15.30 -22.67
CA CYS A 251 -29.47 -15.90 -23.70
C CYS A 251 -30.24 -17.04 -23.03
N ASP A 252 -31.34 -16.73 -22.41
CA ASP A 252 -32.40 -17.69 -22.19
C ASP A 252 -33.03 -17.94 -23.55
N CYS A 253 -32.60 -19.01 -24.20
CA CYS A 253 -33.21 -19.56 -25.41
C CYS A 253 -34.55 -20.24 -25.05
N ASN A 254 -35.48 -19.51 -24.46
CA ASN A 254 -36.87 -19.88 -24.37
C ASN A 254 -37.69 -18.76 -24.99
N GLY A 255 -38.36 -19.09 -26.15
CA GLY A 255 -39.12 -18.17 -26.95
C GLY A 255 -40.26 -17.48 -26.19
N GLY A 256 -40.02 -16.25 -25.83
CA GLY A 256 -41.00 -15.29 -25.37
C GLY A 256 -40.60 -13.95 -25.91
N GLU A 257 -41.46 -13.29 -26.67
CA GLU A 257 -41.24 -11.99 -27.30
C GLU A 257 -40.75 -10.96 -26.27
N ALA A 258 -39.48 -10.55 -26.39
CA ALA A 258 -38.91 -9.46 -25.62
C ALA A 258 -39.36 -8.14 -26.25
N SER A 259 -40.25 -7.42 -25.57
CA SER A 259 -40.52 -6.03 -25.88
C SER A 259 -39.25 -5.21 -25.59
N THR A 260 -38.59 -4.75 -26.62
CA THR A 260 -37.33 -4.01 -26.55
C THR A 260 -37.57 -2.62 -25.98
N SER A 261 -36.89 -2.32 -24.90
CA SER A 261 -36.83 -1.01 -24.24
C SER A 261 -35.99 0.04 -25.00
N THR A 262 -36.15 0.11 -26.34
CA THR A 262 -35.58 1.20 -27.17
C THR A 262 -36.22 2.53 -26.76
N GLU A 263 -37.50 2.52 -26.38
CA GLU A 263 -38.22 3.70 -25.88
C GLU A 263 -37.62 4.27 -24.58
N SER A 264 -37.07 3.43 -23.70
CA SER A 264 -36.44 3.89 -22.44
C SER A 264 -35.10 4.61 -22.68
N PHE A 265 -34.30 4.17 -23.64
CA PHE A 265 -33.02 4.80 -23.96
C PHE A 265 -33.23 6.14 -24.70
N GLU A 266 -34.15 6.18 -25.65
CA GLU A 266 -34.49 7.42 -26.34
C GLU A 266 -35.11 8.46 -25.42
N ALA A 267 -35.97 8.04 -24.47
CA ALA A 267 -36.54 8.93 -23.47
C ALA A 267 -35.45 9.51 -22.54
N MET A 268 -34.43 8.72 -22.16
CA MET A 268 -33.30 9.18 -21.36
C MET A 268 -32.40 10.16 -22.12
N VAL A 269 -32.10 9.87 -23.39
CA VAL A 269 -31.33 10.77 -24.25
C VAL A 269 -32.08 12.09 -24.43
N GLN A 270 -33.40 12.06 -24.65
CA GLN A 270 -34.22 13.26 -24.81
C GLN A 270 -34.26 14.07 -23.49
N ALA A 271 -34.34 13.44 -22.32
CA ALA A 271 -34.33 14.14 -21.07
C ALA A 271 -32.98 14.85 -20.79
N ILE A 272 -31.85 14.19 -21.08
CA ILE A 272 -30.52 14.79 -20.98
C ILE A 272 -30.34 15.93 -21.93
N THR A 273 -30.80 15.76 -23.18
CA THR A 273 -30.72 16.82 -24.24
C THR A 273 -31.53 18.04 -23.81
N ASN A 274 -32.73 17.87 -23.29
CA ASN A 274 -33.57 18.96 -22.80
C ASN A 274 -32.92 19.71 -21.63
N GLN A 275 -32.28 18.98 -20.67
CA GLN A 275 -31.53 19.61 -19.56
C GLN A 275 -30.35 20.46 -20.06
N ILE A 276 -29.63 19.99 -21.07
CA ILE A 276 -28.53 20.75 -21.67
C ILE A 276 -29.04 22.01 -22.35
N VAL A 277 -30.08 21.90 -23.15
CA VAL A 277 -30.69 23.04 -23.85
C VAL A 277 -31.22 24.09 -22.91
N ASP A 278 -31.92 23.67 -21.82
CA ASP A 278 -32.43 24.57 -20.80
C ASP A 278 -31.31 25.27 -20.01
N SER A 279 -30.15 24.62 -19.89
CA SER A 279 -28.98 25.21 -19.22
C SER A 279 -28.21 26.21 -20.07
N MET A 280 -28.32 26.13 -21.41
CA MET A 280 -27.67 27.02 -22.37
C MET A 280 -28.55 28.23 -22.78
N GLY A 281 -29.81 28.25 -22.39
CA GLY A 281 -30.77 29.30 -22.68
C GLY A 281 -30.97 30.36 -21.58
N LYS A 282 -30.10 30.41 -20.57
CA LYS A 282 -30.09 31.42 -19.52
C LYS A 282 -28.86 32.30 -19.57
#